data_43eeafa0a3df6c0f4c2470dcaf6bc08e
#
_entry.id   43eeafa0a3df6c0f4c2470dcaf6bc08e
#
_cell.length_a   1.000
_cell.length_b   1.000
_cell.length_c   1.000
_cell.angle_alpha   90.00
_cell.angle_beta   90.00
_cell.angle_gamma   90.00
#
_symmetry.space_group_name_H-M   'P 1'
#
loop_
_entity.id
_entity.type
_entity.pdbx_description
1 polymer ?
#
loop_
_entity_poly.entity_id
_entity_poly.type
_entity_poly.pdbx_seq_one_letter_code
_entity_poly.pdbx_strand_id
1 'polypeptide(L)'
;ITPILILGGYFIFCYSFPVNYEFFLKKTKNIAFGTAMAAICNIALNIVLIPAFSMIGAAISTALAYGVLFLFHGLTVKHLDRACKMPFKKLILGTVLVCISVLFTIVLIEQQLARLLVSVLVAVMIGIYLYREKRIF
;
A
#
# COMPACT_ATOMS: atom_id res chain seq x y z
N ILE A 1 15.45 -4.02 4.70
CA ILE A 1 14.78 -3.74 3.39
C ILE A 1 13.40 -4.39 3.34
N THR A 2 13.26 -5.65 3.75
CA THR A 2 12.01 -6.43 3.70
C THR A 2 10.77 -5.68 4.24
N PRO A 3 10.80 -5.01 5.41
CA PRO A 3 9.62 -4.29 5.90
C PRO A 3 9.13 -3.18 4.97
N ILE A 4 10.04 -2.48 4.30
CA ILE A 4 9.72 -1.40 3.36
C ILE A 4 9.09 -1.99 2.09
N LEU A 5 9.60 -3.13 1.62
CA LEU A 5 9.02 -3.84 0.47
C LEU A 5 7.61 -4.36 0.77
N ILE A 6 7.34 -4.80 2.00
CA ILE A 6 5.99 -5.21 2.43
C ILE A 6 5.02 -4.02 2.35
N LEU A 7 5.45 -2.83 2.78
CA LEU A 7 4.65 -1.62 2.65
C LEU A 7 4.35 -1.28 1.18
N GLY A 8 5.36 -1.40 0.31
CA GLY A 8 5.17 -1.25 -1.15
C GLY A 8 4.17 -2.24 -1.71
N GLY A 9 4.29 -3.52 -1.35
CA GLY A 9 3.34 -4.58 -1.74
C GLY A 9 1.92 -4.30 -1.25
N TYR A 10 1.76 -3.77 -0.03
CA TYR A 10 0.48 -3.35 0.48
C TYR A 10 -0.14 -2.21 -0.36
N PHE A 11 0.64 -1.21 -0.77
CA PHE A 11 0.14 -0.16 -1.66
C PHE A 11 -0.26 -0.68 -3.04
N ILE A 12 0.48 -1.68 -3.59
CA ILE A 12 0.09 -2.38 -4.82
C ILE A 12 -1.30 -3.02 -4.64
N PHE A 13 -1.54 -3.69 -3.53
CA PHE A 13 -2.85 -4.26 -3.21
C PHE A 13 -3.92 -3.16 -3.10
N CYS A 14 -3.65 -2.08 -2.39
CA CYS A 14 -4.61 -1.00 -2.20
C CYS A 14 -5.01 -0.30 -3.51
N TYR A 15 -4.05 -0.01 -4.41
CA TYR A 15 -4.38 0.69 -5.65
C TYR A 15 -5.12 -0.20 -6.65
N SER A 16 -5.04 -1.51 -6.53
CA SER A 16 -5.77 -2.43 -7.43
C SER A 16 -7.28 -2.24 -7.38
N PHE A 17 -7.84 -1.86 -6.22
CA PHE A 17 -9.27 -1.61 -6.08
C PHE A 17 -9.76 -0.44 -6.95
N PRO A 18 -9.23 0.79 -6.80
CA PRO A 18 -9.67 1.91 -7.62
C PRO A 18 -9.36 1.70 -9.11
N VAL A 19 -8.23 1.08 -9.47
CA VAL A 19 -7.89 0.78 -10.87
C VAL A 19 -8.89 -0.17 -11.51
N ASN A 20 -9.26 -1.25 -10.81
CA ASN A 20 -10.28 -2.18 -11.32
C ASN A 20 -11.63 -1.48 -11.53
N TYR A 21 -11.98 -0.53 -10.65
CA TYR A 21 -13.19 0.28 -10.82
C TYR A 21 -13.10 1.22 -12.02
N GLU A 22 -11.93 1.85 -12.26
CA GLU A 22 -11.69 2.67 -13.45
C GLU A 22 -11.77 1.83 -14.74
N PHE A 23 -11.29 0.57 -14.74
CA PHE A 23 -11.47 -0.36 -15.85
C PHE A 23 -12.96 -0.65 -16.11
N PHE A 24 -13.73 -0.89 -15.05
CA PHE A 24 -15.17 -1.07 -15.16
C PHE A 24 -15.87 0.14 -15.79
N LEU A 25 -15.44 1.36 -15.43
CA LEU A 25 -15.92 2.61 -16.02
C LEU A 25 -15.35 2.92 -17.42
N LYS A 26 -14.49 2.04 -17.97
CA LYS A 26 -13.79 2.22 -19.25
C LYS A 26 -12.93 3.49 -19.31
N LYS A 27 -12.41 3.96 -18.18
CA LYS A 27 -11.57 5.17 -18.07
C LYS A 27 -10.07 4.85 -18.16
N THR A 28 -9.68 4.07 -19.17
CA THR A 28 -8.30 3.57 -19.37
C THR A 28 -7.27 4.69 -19.56
N LYS A 29 -7.66 5.86 -20.07
CA LYS A 29 -6.77 7.03 -20.19
C LYS A 29 -6.27 7.51 -18.81
N ASN A 30 -7.13 7.50 -17.80
CA ASN A 30 -6.76 7.90 -16.45
C ASN A 30 -5.76 6.90 -15.85
N ILE A 31 -5.96 5.61 -16.12
CA ILE A 31 -5.05 4.54 -15.66
C ILE A 31 -3.67 4.73 -16.28
N ALA A 32 -3.59 4.93 -17.60
CA ALA A 32 -2.34 5.17 -18.29
C ALA A 32 -1.61 6.42 -17.77
N PHE A 33 -2.34 7.51 -17.56
CA PHE A 33 -1.78 8.75 -17.02
C PHE A 33 -1.25 8.59 -15.59
N GLY A 34 -2.04 7.97 -14.70
CA GLY A 34 -1.61 7.72 -13.32
C GLY A 34 -0.37 6.84 -13.24
N THR A 35 -0.33 5.77 -14.04
CA THR A 35 0.82 4.86 -14.10
C THR A 35 2.07 5.57 -14.65
N ALA A 36 1.95 6.37 -15.69
CA ALA A 36 3.07 7.16 -16.22
C ALA A 36 3.60 8.16 -15.18
N MET A 37 2.70 8.85 -14.48
CA MET A 37 3.08 9.80 -13.43
C MET A 37 3.79 9.11 -12.26
N ALA A 38 3.32 7.94 -11.84
CA ALA A 38 3.97 7.16 -10.78
C ALA A 38 5.35 6.64 -11.21
N ALA A 39 5.51 6.25 -12.48
CA ALA A 39 6.80 5.83 -13.03
C ALA A 39 7.82 6.99 -13.03
N ILE A 40 7.41 8.18 -13.47
CA ILE A 40 8.25 9.38 -13.45
C ILE A 40 8.64 9.74 -12.01
N CYS A 41 7.68 9.69 -11.09
CA CYS A 41 7.92 9.93 -9.66
C CYS A 41 8.93 8.92 -9.09
N ASN A 42 8.79 7.64 -9.43
CA ASN A 42 9.72 6.59 -8.99
C ASN A 42 11.14 6.85 -9.52
N ILE A 43 11.29 7.18 -10.80
CA ILE A 43 12.60 7.50 -11.40
C ILE A 43 13.23 8.70 -10.69
N ALA A 44 12.47 9.78 -10.51
CA ALA A 44 12.96 10.99 -9.85
C ALA A 44 13.40 10.70 -8.40
N LEU A 45 12.59 9.94 -7.64
CA LEU A 45 12.94 9.54 -6.28
C LEU A 45 14.18 8.62 -6.24
N ASN A 46 14.33 7.70 -7.22
CA ASN A 46 15.50 6.83 -7.31
C ASN A 46 16.77 7.62 -7.54
N ILE A 47 16.75 8.64 -8.40
CA ILE A 47 17.92 9.51 -8.66
C ILE A 47 18.40 10.20 -7.37
N VAL A 48 17.47 10.57 -6.49
CA VAL A 48 17.80 11.27 -5.24
C VAL A 48 18.13 10.29 -4.10
N LEU A 49 17.34 9.22 -3.95
CA LEU A 49 17.42 8.35 -2.78
C LEU A 49 18.46 7.22 -2.92
N ILE A 50 18.72 6.72 -4.14
CA ILE A 50 19.71 5.65 -4.31
C ILE A 50 21.12 6.11 -3.96
N PRO A 51 21.61 7.28 -4.38
CA PRO A 51 22.95 7.74 -3.99
C PRO A 51 23.10 7.91 -2.48
N ALA A 52 22.02 8.31 -1.77
CA ALA A 52 22.06 8.56 -0.33
C ALA A 52 21.88 7.28 0.51
N PHE A 53 21.02 6.35 0.06
CA PHE A 53 20.57 5.20 0.86
C PHE A 53 20.73 3.85 0.16
N SER A 54 21.34 3.79 -1.02
CA SER A 54 21.58 2.58 -1.80
C SER A 54 20.27 1.77 -2.00
N MET A 55 20.27 0.48 -1.69
CA MET A 55 19.11 -0.41 -1.84
C MET A 55 17.89 -0.01 -0.97
N ILE A 56 18.13 0.63 0.17
CA ILE A 56 17.04 1.13 1.02
C ILE A 56 16.34 2.29 0.31
N GLY A 57 17.10 3.17 -0.35
CA GLY A 57 16.55 4.25 -1.16
C GLY A 57 15.65 3.77 -2.28
N ALA A 58 16.05 2.69 -3.00
CA ALA A 58 15.23 2.07 -4.02
C ALA A 58 13.93 1.47 -3.47
N ALA A 59 13.98 0.85 -2.29
CA ALA A 59 12.78 0.30 -1.64
C ALA A 59 11.81 1.41 -1.21
N ILE A 60 12.33 2.51 -0.65
CA ILE A 60 11.52 3.67 -0.23
C ILE A 60 10.86 4.33 -1.45
N SER A 61 11.64 4.60 -2.52
CA SER A 61 11.10 5.23 -3.74
C SER A 61 9.98 4.40 -4.37
N THR A 62 10.14 3.09 -4.39
CA THR A 62 9.12 2.17 -4.90
C THR A 62 7.85 2.21 -4.03
N ALA A 63 7.97 2.14 -2.71
CA ALA A 63 6.83 2.22 -1.80
C ALA A 63 6.10 3.58 -1.92
N LEU A 64 6.84 4.68 -2.03
CA LEU A 64 6.27 6.02 -2.23
C LEU A 64 5.55 6.14 -3.57
N ALA A 65 6.13 5.63 -4.67
CA ALA A 65 5.51 5.67 -5.98
C ALA A 65 4.17 4.90 -6.01
N TYR A 66 4.09 3.73 -5.39
CA TYR A 66 2.83 3.00 -5.25
C TYR A 66 1.84 3.69 -4.32
N GLY A 67 2.32 4.37 -3.27
CA GLY A 67 1.49 5.23 -2.43
C GLY A 67 0.85 6.38 -3.21
N VAL A 68 1.63 7.07 -4.03
CA VAL A 68 1.14 8.12 -4.94
C VAL A 68 0.12 7.56 -5.93
N LEU A 69 0.40 6.39 -6.51
CA LEU A 69 -0.50 5.70 -7.43
C LEU A 69 -1.85 5.38 -6.78
N PHE A 70 -1.82 4.84 -5.56
CA PHE A 70 -3.04 4.56 -4.79
C PHE A 70 -3.85 5.84 -4.51
N LEU A 71 -3.19 6.91 -4.09
CA LEU A 71 -3.86 8.19 -3.84
C LEU A 71 -4.46 8.79 -5.12
N PHE A 72 -3.71 8.78 -6.22
CA PHE A 72 -4.18 9.29 -7.51
C PHE A 72 -5.45 8.56 -7.97
N HIS A 73 -5.42 7.23 -8.06
CA HIS A 73 -6.57 6.45 -8.51
C HIS A 73 -7.73 6.52 -7.52
N GLY A 74 -7.45 6.54 -6.21
CA GLY A 74 -8.48 6.72 -5.19
C GLY A 74 -9.23 8.06 -5.31
N LEU A 75 -8.50 9.15 -5.56
CA LEU A 75 -9.10 10.48 -5.78
C LEU A 75 -9.85 10.54 -7.12
N THR A 76 -9.29 9.93 -8.17
CA THR A 76 -9.90 9.86 -9.50
C THR A 76 -11.25 9.15 -9.45
N VAL A 77 -11.33 7.99 -8.81
CA VAL A 77 -12.60 7.26 -8.65
C VAL A 77 -13.60 8.07 -7.85
N LYS A 78 -13.19 8.69 -6.75
CA LYS A 78 -14.07 9.56 -5.95
C LYS A 78 -14.60 10.76 -6.73
N HIS A 79 -13.82 11.28 -7.70
CA HIS A 79 -14.23 12.37 -8.56
C HIS A 79 -15.18 11.90 -9.67
N LEU A 80 -14.91 10.74 -10.27
CA LEU A 80 -15.70 10.16 -11.35
C LEU A 80 -17.08 9.68 -10.88
N ASP A 81 -17.14 9.10 -9.70
CA ASP A 81 -18.39 8.58 -9.14
C ASP A 81 -18.46 8.83 -7.63
N ARG A 82 -19.19 9.89 -7.26
CA ARG A 82 -19.43 10.26 -5.87
C ARG A 82 -20.29 9.24 -5.10
N ALA A 83 -21.05 8.42 -5.82
CA ALA A 83 -21.88 7.35 -5.23
C ALA A 83 -21.06 6.08 -4.95
N CYS A 84 -19.85 5.98 -5.46
CA CYS A 84 -18.97 4.85 -5.24
C CYS A 84 -18.61 4.68 -3.77
N LYS A 85 -19.14 3.63 -3.14
CA LYS A 85 -18.88 3.29 -1.74
C LYS A 85 -17.58 2.50 -1.58
N MET A 86 -16.47 3.06 -2.08
CA MET A 86 -15.17 2.47 -1.82
C MET A 86 -14.88 2.44 -0.32
N PRO A 87 -14.36 1.33 0.23
CA PRO A 87 -14.08 1.20 1.65
C PRO A 87 -12.80 1.94 2.07
N PHE A 88 -12.67 3.23 1.69
CA PHE A 88 -11.48 4.05 1.98
C PHE A 88 -11.10 4.04 3.47
N LYS A 89 -12.08 4.07 4.37
CA LYS A 89 -11.81 4.00 5.82
C LYS A 89 -11.11 2.70 6.21
N LYS A 90 -11.53 1.57 5.66
CA LYS A 90 -10.91 0.26 5.92
C LYS A 90 -9.51 0.19 5.31
N LEU A 91 -9.30 0.75 4.10
CA LEU A 91 -7.99 0.81 3.45
C LEU A 91 -7.02 1.70 4.23
N ILE A 92 -7.46 2.88 4.70
CA ILE A 92 -6.65 3.76 5.54
C ILE A 92 -6.29 3.08 6.87
N LEU A 93 -7.26 2.43 7.53
CA LEU A 93 -6.99 1.66 8.75
C LEU A 93 -5.95 0.57 8.51
N GLY A 94 -6.08 -0.18 7.41
CA GLY A 94 -5.10 -1.17 7.00
C GLY A 94 -3.71 -0.57 6.77
N THR A 95 -3.62 0.60 6.12
CA THR A 95 -2.35 1.33 5.94
C THR A 95 -1.70 1.68 7.27
N VAL A 96 -2.47 2.19 8.22
CA VAL A 96 -1.97 2.52 9.58
C VAL A 96 -1.45 1.26 10.27
N LEU A 97 -2.19 0.16 10.22
CA LEU A 97 -1.75 -1.12 10.83
C LEU A 97 -0.47 -1.67 10.20
N VAL A 98 -0.35 -1.61 8.87
CA VAL A 98 0.87 -2.02 8.16
C VAL A 98 2.04 -1.11 8.52
N CYS A 99 1.85 0.21 8.58
CA CYS A 99 2.90 1.15 9.00
C CYS A 99 3.37 0.86 10.44
N ILE A 100 2.45 0.63 11.37
CA ILE A 100 2.79 0.25 12.76
C ILE A 100 3.57 -1.06 12.78
N SER A 101 3.15 -2.08 12.02
CA SER A 101 3.84 -3.36 11.91
C SER A 101 5.26 -3.21 11.33
N VAL A 102 5.44 -2.37 10.32
CA VAL A 102 6.74 -2.06 9.72
C VAL A 102 7.65 -1.36 10.73
N LEU A 103 7.16 -0.33 11.42
CA LEU A 103 7.92 0.36 12.47
C LEU A 103 8.33 -0.59 13.60
N PHE A 104 7.41 -1.42 14.06
CA PHE A 104 7.68 -2.41 15.10
C PHE A 104 8.75 -3.43 14.67
N THR A 105 8.69 -3.88 13.41
CA THR A 105 9.70 -4.79 12.85
C THR A 105 11.08 -4.15 12.75
N ILE A 106 11.16 -2.84 12.47
CA ILE A 106 12.43 -2.10 12.43
C ILE A 106 13.01 -1.96 13.84
N VAL A 107 12.19 -1.64 14.83
CA VAL A 107 12.62 -1.49 16.23
C VAL A 107 13.12 -2.82 16.80
N LEU A 108 12.48 -3.94 16.46
CA LEU A 108 12.85 -5.28 16.94
C LEU A 108 13.81 -6.03 16.01
N ILE A 109 14.64 -5.32 15.25
CA ILE A 109 15.47 -5.94 14.21
C ILE A 109 16.46 -6.97 14.77
N GLU A 110 16.89 -6.79 15.99
CA GLU A 110 17.85 -7.68 16.69
C GLU A 110 17.17 -8.88 17.39
N GLN A 111 15.85 -8.82 17.62
CA GLN A 111 15.11 -9.84 18.36
C GLN A 111 14.26 -10.70 17.42
N GLN A 112 14.88 -11.70 16.80
CA GLN A 112 14.18 -12.56 15.81
C GLN A 112 12.94 -13.26 16.38
N LEU A 113 13.00 -13.79 17.60
CA LEU A 113 11.87 -14.45 18.27
C LEU A 113 10.69 -13.51 18.51
N ALA A 114 10.96 -12.28 18.98
CA ALA A 114 9.92 -11.30 19.22
C ALA A 114 9.21 -10.90 17.94
N ARG A 115 9.96 -10.73 16.82
CA ARG A 115 9.37 -10.46 15.48
C ARG A 115 8.45 -11.58 15.02
N LEU A 116 8.86 -12.83 15.23
CA LEU A 116 8.09 -14.01 14.82
C LEU A 116 6.78 -14.11 15.61
N LEU A 117 6.83 -13.91 16.93
CA LEU A 117 5.65 -13.90 17.78
C LEU A 117 4.66 -12.81 17.38
N VAL A 118 5.15 -11.59 17.13
CA VAL A 118 4.29 -10.47 16.74
C VAL A 118 3.67 -10.69 15.36
N SER A 119 4.42 -11.19 14.37
CA SER A 119 3.88 -11.48 13.04
C SER A 119 2.79 -12.54 13.09
N VAL A 120 2.96 -13.59 13.88
CA VAL A 120 1.94 -14.62 14.11
C VAL A 120 0.71 -14.03 14.80
N LEU A 121 0.89 -13.20 15.81
CA LEU A 121 -0.20 -12.54 16.55
C LEU A 121 -1.04 -11.64 15.61
N VAL A 122 -0.37 -10.83 14.78
CA VAL A 122 -1.03 -9.97 13.78
C VAL A 122 -1.79 -10.81 12.75
N ALA A 123 -1.19 -11.89 12.24
CA ALA A 123 -1.84 -12.80 11.29
C ALA A 123 -3.10 -13.46 11.90
N VAL A 124 -3.02 -13.90 13.15
CA VAL A 124 -4.18 -14.47 13.88
C VAL A 124 -5.26 -13.42 14.09
N MET A 125 -4.92 -12.21 14.49
CA MET A 125 -5.90 -11.11 14.65
C MET A 125 -6.62 -10.79 13.34
N ILE A 126 -5.87 -10.69 12.23
CA ILE A 126 -6.45 -10.47 10.90
C ILE A 126 -7.36 -11.65 10.53
N GLY A 127 -6.93 -12.89 10.76
CA GLY A 127 -7.74 -14.09 10.52
C GLY A 127 -9.05 -14.09 11.31
N ILE A 128 -9.02 -13.74 12.59
CA ILE A 128 -10.20 -13.62 13.44
C ILE A 128 -11.13 -12.50 12.95
N TYR A 129 -10.55 -11.35 12.56
CA TYR A 129 -11.32 -10.22 12.02
C TYR A 129 -12.07 -10.62 10.73
N LEU A 130 -11.37 -11.25 9.78
CA LEU A 130 -11.97 -11.72 8.53
C LEU A 130 -13.01 -12.82 8.76
N TYR A 131 -12.79 -13.72 9.72
CA TYR A 131 -13.75 -14.76 10.09
C TYR A 131 -15.03 -14.17 10.68
N ARG A 132 -14.93 -13.14 11.52
CA ARG A 132 -16.08 -12.42 12.07
C ARG A 132 -16.85 -11.66 10.99
N GLU A 133 -16.16 -11.05 10.04
CA GLU A 133 -16.81 -10.31 8.95
C GLU A 133 -17.57 -11.26 7.99
N LYS A 134 -17.06 -12.48 7.74
CA LYS A 134 -17.78 -13.52 6.98
C LYS A 134 -19.08 -14.02 7.68
N ARG A 135 -19.22 -13.87 8.97
CA ARG A 135 -20.43 -14.25 9.71
C ARG A 135 -21.56 -13.21 9.66
N ILE A 136 -21.30 -12.04 9.07
CA ILE A 136 -22.26 -10.92 8.99
C ILE A 136 -22.91 -10.87 7.58
N PHE A 137 -22.42 -11.69 6.64
CA PHE A 137 -23.02 -11.97 5.34
C PHE A 137 -23.50 -13.42 5.29
#